data_dff66b77442a8df1d488692512781fe1
#
_entry.id   dff66b77442a8df1d488692512781fe1
#
_cell.length_a   1.000
_cell.length_b   1.000
_cell.length_c   1.000
_cell.angle_alpha   90.00
_cell.angle_beta   90.00
_cell.angle_gamma   90.00
#
_symmetry.space_group_name_H-M   'P 1'
#
loop_
_entity.id
_entity.type
_entity.pdbx_description
1 polymer ?
#
loop_
_entity_poly.entity_id
_entity_poly.type
_entity_poly.pdbx_seq_one_letter_code
_entity_poly.pdbx_strand_id
1 'polypeptide(L)'
;MRPSRIDALLLAQEGLKNISRASIEEMQLEKLNALLAREKERGGFYRDLPDHLDSLSALASLPFTTDEDLAHNASGLLLRSQAEIRRVLSDATSGTTGAAKRVFYTEGDCAHTVELFMAGLGELIFPGSVTMILFPFSGPHGLGELIAEAIERLGARPLRLGAALSYGEFAAVLENEKPDTLVGMPVQLLSLLRVCGRGSLRRALVSGDACPDAVLRGCEEILGTRLFPHYGSREMALGGAIACPAHAGMHLRENHVIAEIVDAEGRPMQPGETGELVITTIGMEAMPLIRYRTGDYTRVIPGRCPCGSEVLRLDTVHRKETAELAALDEELFSLPFVADYRAERRNGRLHLQILTCGEGILPALDAETEVRRARPDDRSLYAGKRKVEIR
;
A
#
# COMPACT_ATOMS: atom_id res chain seq x y z
N MET A 1 -25.41 -6.49 -12.10
CA MET A 1 -24.40 -5.57 -11.51
C MET A 1 -23.13 -5.74 -12.34
N ARG A 2 -22.39 -4.72 -12.68
CA ARG A 2 -21.08 -4.91 -13.37
C ARG A 2 -20.08 -5.48 -12.37
N PRO A 3 -19.25 -6.49 -12.76
CA PRO A 3 -18.18 -6.95 -11.89
C PRO A 3 -17.29 -5.79 -11.47
N SER A 4 -16.73 -5.85 -10.25
CA SER A 4 -15.72 -4.86 -9.84
C SER A 4 -14.52 -4.92 -10.82
N ARG A 5 -13.75 -3.85 -10.92
CA ARG A 5 -12.59 -3.87 -11.82
C ARG A 5 -11.53 -4.90 -11.38
N ILE A 6 -11.46 -5.21 -10.09
CA ILE A 6 -10.63 -6.31 -9.59
C ILE A 6 -11.18 -7.65 -10.06
N ASP A 7 -12.49 -7.90 -9.97
CA ASP A 7 -13.10 -9.12 -10.51
C ASP A 7 -12.82 -9.25 -12.00
N ALA A 8 -12.99 -8.16 -12.76
CA ALA A 8 -12.71 -8.14 -14.19
C ALA A 8 -11.22 -8.45 -14.50
N LEU A 9 -10.30 -7.95 -13.67
CA LEU A 9 -8.87 -8.26 -13.79
C LEU A 9 -8.60 -9.75 -13.56
N LEU A 10 -9.13 -10.33 -12.49
CA LEU A 10 -8.96 -11.76 -12.18
C LEU A 10 -9.56 -12.63 -13.29
N LEU A 11 -10.79 -12.33 -13.75
CA LEU A 11 -11.44 -13.07 -14.84
C LEU A 11 -10.58 -13.04 -16.11
N ALA A 12 -10.04 -11.87 -16.47
CA ALA A 12 -9.25 -11.71 -17.70
C ALA A 12 -7.88 -12.42 -17.62
N GLN A 13 -7.20 -12.34 -16.49
CA GLN A 13 -5.86 -12.89 -16.32
C GLN A 13 -5.86 -14.41 -16.13
N GLU A 14 -6.82 -14.94 -15.39
CA GLU A 14 -6.87 -16.36 -15.03
C GLU A 14 -7.85 -17.18 -15.90
N GLY A 15 -8.58 -16.51 -16.81
CA GLY A 15 -9.56 -17.20 -17.66
C GLY A 15 -10.74 -17.80 -16.88
N LEU A 16 -11.02 -17.30 -15.69
CA LEU A 16 -12.11 -17.80 -14.86
C LEU A 16 -13.47 -17.48 -15.48
N LYS A 17 -14.43 -18.40 -15.35
CA LYS A 17 -15.80 -18.21 -15.87
C LYS A 17 -16.61 -17.30 -14.95
N ASN A 18 -16.34 -17.33 -13.66
CA ASN A 18 -17.01 -16.53 -12.63
C ASN A 18 -16.04 -16.28 -11.46
N ILE A 19 -16.37 -15.31 -10.63
CA ILE A 19 -15.72 -15.04 -9.36
C ILE A 19 -16.58 -15.64 -8.24
N SER A 20 -16.11 -16.75 -7.67
CA SER A 20 -16.65 -17.38 -6.48
C SER A 20 -15.52 -17.79 -5.56
N ARG A 21 -15.79 -17.96 -4.26
CA ARG A 21 -14.75 -18.45 -3.33
C ARG A 21 -14.11 -19.74 -3.81
N ALA A 22 -14.93 -20.70 -4.26
CA ALA A 22 -14.45 -21.98 -4.76
C ALA A 22 -13.50 -21.82 -5.97
N SER A 23 -13.89 -21.00 -6.97
CA SER A 23 -13.05 -20.81 -8.17
C SER A 23 -11.75 -20.06 -7.85
N ILE A 24 -11.76 -19.13 -6.88
CA ILE A 24 -10.57 -18.43 -6.45
C ILE A 24 -9.64 -19.38 -5.68
N GLU A 25 -10.16 -20.16 -4.75
CA GLU A 25 -9.38 -21.10 -3.94
C GLU A 25 -8.77 -22.23 -4.77
N GLU A 26 -9.50 -22.73 -5.76
CA GLU A 26 -9.00 -23.70 -6.73
C GLU A 26 -7.82 -23.12 -7.53
N MET A 27 -7.99 -21.94 -8.10
CA MET A 27 -6.94 -21.23 -8.83
C MET A 27 -5.72 -20.94 -7.93
N GLN A 28 -5.93 -20.50 -6.70
CA GLN A 28 -4.84 -20.23 -5.75
C GLN A 28 -4.07 -21.50 -5.40
N LEU A 29 -4.76 -22.62 -5.17
CA LEU A 29 -4.13 -23.90 -4.86
C LEU A 29 -3.31 -24.42 -6.06
N GLU A 30 -3.85 -24.31 -7.27
CA GLU A 30 -3.15 -24.68 -8.49
C GLU A 30 -1.85 -23.86 -8.68
N LYS A 31 -1.94 -22.52 -8.56
CA LYS A 31 -0.77 -21.62 -8.68
C LYS A 31 0.25 -21.86 -7.57
N LEU A 32 -0.20 -22.10 -6.33
CA LEU A 32 0.66 -22.41 -5.19
C LEU A 32 1.43 -23.73 -5.45
N ASN A 33 0.76 -24.79 -5.90
CA ASN A 33 1.39 -26.06 -6.17
C ASN A 33 2.38 -25.96 -7.36
N ALA A 34 2.04 -25.20 -8.40
CA ALA A 34 2.97 -24.90 -9.48
C ALA A 34 4.20 -24.12 -8.99
N LEU A 35 4.05 -23.21 -8.04
CA LEU A 35 5.16 -22.49 -7.41
C LEU A 35 6.04 -23.44 -6.58
N LEU A 36 5.45 -24.25 -5.69
CA LEU A 36 6.17 -25.22 -4.86
C LEU A 36 6.99 -26.20 -5.69
N ALA A 37 6.41 -26.74 -6.78
CA ALA A 37 7.10 -27.63 -7.69
C ALA A 37 8.33 -26.96 -8.33
N ARG A 38 8.20 -25.72 -8.80
CA ARG A 38 9.32 -24.96 -9.39
C ARG A 38 10.42 -24.66 -8.37
N GLU A 39 10.05 -24.29 -7.14
CA GLU A 39 11.03 -24.03 -6.07
C GLU A 39 11.79 -25.31 -5.69
N LYS A 40 11.11 -26.44 -5.65
CA LYS A 40 11.71 -27.76 -5.42
C LYS A 40 12.71 -28.11 -6.53
N GLU A 41 12.31 -27.98 -7.79
CA GLU A 41 13.17 -28.25 -8.96
C GLU A 41 14.41 -27.36 -8.98
N ARG A 42 14.24 -26.08 -8.66
CA ARG A 42 15.33 -25.11 -8.62
C ARG A 42 16.34 -25.39 -7.51
N GLY A 43 15.92 -25.96 -6.38
CA GLY A 43 16.79 -26.23 -5.23
C GLY A 43 17.25 -24.96 -4.49
N GLY A 44 16.46 -23.87 -4.53
CA GLY A 44 16.74 -22.60 -3.88
C GLY A 44 16.45 -22.57 -2.39
N PHE A 45 16.01 -21.41 -1.88
CA PHE A 45 15.69 -21.19 -0.47
C PHE A 45 14.58 -22.14 0.04
N TYR A 46 13.58 -22.42 -0.79
CA TYR A 46 12.42 -23.25 -0.46
C TYR A 46 12.54 -24.73 -0.82
N ARG A 47 13.75 -25.23 -1.15
CA ARG A 47 13.99 -26.62 -1.59
C ARG A 47 13.49 -27.71 -0.64
N ASP A 48 13.41 -27.40 0.67
CA ASP A 48 13.00 -28.35 1.69
C ASP A 48 11.48 -28.37 1.94
N LEU A 49 10.74 -27.46 1.27
CA LEU A 49 9.28 -27.48 1.30
C LEU A 49 8.73 -28.66 0.48
N PRO A 50 7.48 -29.12 0.79
CA PRO A 50 6.78 -30.06 -0.08
C PRO A 50 6.58 -29.46 -1.48
N ASP A 51 6.52 -30.28 -2.50
CA ASP A 51 6.24 -29.88 -3.87
C ASP A 51 4.74 -29.79 -4.19
N HIS A 52 3.90 -30.22 -3.25
CA HIS A 52 2.44 -30.22 -3.37
C HIS A 52 1.77 -30.11 -2.01
N LEU A 53 0.63 -29.41 -1.97
CA LEU A 53 -0.31 -29.32 -0.85
C LEU A 53 -1.71 -29.73 -1.34
N ASP A 54 -2.43 -30.49 -0.53
CA ASP A 54 -3.78 -30.96 -0.87
C ASP A 54 -4.86 -29.89 -0.68
N SER A 55 -4.56 -28.82 0.07
CA SER A 55 -5.48 -27.71 0.34
C SER A 55 -4.74 -26.43 0.71
N LEU A 56 -5.40 -25.28 0.55
CA LEU A 56 -4.86 -23.99 1.02
C LEU A 56 -4.66 -23.95 2.53
N SER A 57 -5.48 -24.66 3.31
CA SER A 57 -5.30 -24.71 4.77
C SER A 57 -4.00 -25.41 5.20
N ALA A 58 -3.47 -26.32 4.37
CA ALA A 58 -2.17 -26.97 4.62
C ALA A 58 -1.00 -25.97 4.53
N LEU A 59 -1.18 -24.81 3.87
CA LEU A 59 -0.19 -23.74 3.83
C LEU A 59 0.27 -23.32 5.24
N ALA A 60 -0.65 -23.32 6.22
CA ALA A 60 -0.36 -22.97 7.60
C ALA A 60 0.70 -23.88 8.28
N SER A 61 0.98 -25.07 7.74
CA SER A 61 2.02 -25.97 8.24
C SER A 61 3.44 -25.62 7.76
N LEU A 62 3.57 -24.77 6.75
CA LEU A 62 4.88 -24.38 6.22
C LEU A 62 5.55 -23.32 7.12
N PRO A 63 6.89 -23.27 7.15
CA PRO A 63 7.61 -22.26 7.91
C PRO A 63 7.35 -20.85 7.34
N PHE A 64 7.53 -19.84 8.18
CA PHE A 64 7.48 -18.45 7.77
C PHE A 64 8.77 -18.03 7.07
N THR A 65 8.63 -17.12 6.13
CA THR A 65 9.72 -16.32 5.58
C THR A 65 9.73 -14.95 6.29
N THR A 66 10.90 -14.44 6.62
CA THR A 66 11.09 -13.23 7.43
C THR A 66 11.89 -12.15 6.70
N ASP A 67 11.91 -10.93 7.23
CA ASP A 67 12.77 -9.84 6.78
C ASP A 67 14.26 -10.22 6.83
N GLU A 68 14.65 -11.01 7.83
CA GLU A 68 16.02 -11.50 7.97
C GLU A 68 16.40 -12.46 6.83
N ASP A 69 15.47 -13.32 6.42
CA ASP A 69 15.67 -14.20 5.26
C ASP A 69 15.85 -13.40 3.99
N LEU A 70 15.05 -12.35 3.77
CA LEU A 70 15.20 -11.46 2.61
C LEU A 70 16.54 -10.69 2.62
N ALA A 71 17.02 -10.30 3.79
CA ALA A 71 18.28 -9.60 3.93
C ALA A 71 19.50 -10.49 3.65
N HIS A 72 19.47 -11.75 4.11
CA HIS A 72 20.61 -12.65 4.03
C HIS A 72 20.56 -13.64 2.86
N ASN A 73 19.37 -13.98 2.37
CA ASN A 73 19.16 -15.02 1.34
C ASN A 73 18.54 -14.50 0.04
N ALA A 74 18.61 -13.20 -0.24
CA ALA A 74 17.96 -12.58 -1.40
C ALA A 74 18.26 -13.29 -2.75
N SER A 75 19.48 -13.78 -2.95
CA SER A 75 19.84 -14.55 -4.16
C SER A 75 19.26 -15.97 -4.16
N GLY A 76 19.11 -16.59 -2.99
CA GLY A 76 18.47 -17.89 -2.82
C GLY A 76 16.97 -17.87 -3.06
N LEU A 77 16.34 -16.72 -2.87
CA LEU A 77 14.92 -16.49 -3.11
C LEU A 77 14.57 -16.15 -4.58
N LEU A 78 15.58 -15.86 -5.43
CA LEU A 78 15.34 -15.56 -6.84
C LEU A 78 14.90 -16.81 -7.62
N LEU A 79 13.71 -16.79 -8.22
CA LEU A 79 13.20 -17.85 -9.10
C LEU A 79 13.61 -17.63 -10.57
N ARG A 80 14.03 -16.43 -10.94
CA ARG A 80 14.46 -16.06 -12.29
C ARG A 80 15.95 -15.77 -12.37
N SER A 81 16.50 -15.85 -13.56
CA SER A 81 17.88 -15.47 -13.81
C SER A 81 18.09 -13.96 -13.60
N GLN A 82 19.29 -13.55 -13.18
CA GLN A 82 19.60 -12.12 -13.01
C GLN A 82 19.45 -11.32 -14.31
N ALA A 83 19.59 -11.95 -15.47
CA ALA A 83 19.41 -11.30 -16.78
C ALA A 83 17.95 -10.87 -17.04
N GLU A 84 16.98 -11.51 -16.38
CA GLU A 84 15.56 -11.18 -16.49
C GLU A 84 15.13 -10.08 -15.50
N ILE A 85 15.99 -9.74 -14.54
CA ILE A 85 15.67 -8.72 -13.53
C ILE A 85 15.76 -7.33 -14.15
N ARG A 86 14.71 -6.57 -14.01
CA ARG A 86 14.57 -5.18 -14.50
C ARG A 86 14.70 -4.16 -13.39
N ARG A 87 14.35 -4.54 -12.17
CA ARG A 87 14.39 -3.64 -11.02
C ARG A 87 14.79 -4.37 -9.75
N VAL A 88 15.58 -3.68 -8.92
CA VAL A 88 15.90 -4.10 -7.56
C VAL A 88 15.54 -2.97 -6.62
N LEU A 89 14.72 -3.26 -5.61
CA LEU A 89 14.46 -2.36 -4.50
C LEU A 89 15.29 -2.78 -3.30
N SER A 90 16.10 -1.86 -2.80
CA SER A 90 16.92 -2.08 -1.60
C SER A 90 16.52 -1.09 -0.51
N ASP A 91 16.29 -1.60 0.70
CA ASP A 91 16.13 -0.79 1.91
C ASP A 91 17.28 -1.07 2.85
N ALA A 92 17.92 0.00 3.32
CA ALA A 92 18.72 -0.10 4.53
C ALA A 92 17.76 -0.37 5.70
N THR A 93 17.85 -1.53 6.33
CA THR A 93 17.12 -1.78 7.57
C THR A 93 17.64 -0.81 8.62
N SER A 94 16.75 -0.17 9.38
CA SER A 94 17.08 0.71 10.50
C SER A 94 17.70 -0.04 11.69
N GLY A 95 18.02 -1.32 11.52
CA GLY A 95 18.62 -2.19 12.53
C GLY A 95 20.13 -2.31 12.36
N THR A 96 20.81 -2.61 13.47
CA THR A 96 22.27 -2.67 13.67
C THR A 96 23.01 -3.76 12.87
N THR A 97 22.35 -4.54 12.03
CA THR A 97 22.90 -5.70 11.30
C THR A 97 23.37 -5.41 9.88
N GLY A 98 23.16 -4.22 9.34
CA GLY A 98 23.81 -3.74 8.12
C GLY A 98 23.38 -4.37 6.77
N ALA A 99 22.64 -5.46 6.74
CA ALA A 99 22.20 -6.09 5.50
C ALA A 99 20.93 -5.45 4.98
N ALA A 100 20.96 -4.88 3.78
CA ALA A 100 19.79 -4.28 3.15
C ALA A 100 18.85 -5.36 2.59
N LYS A 101 17.59 -5.31 2.96
CA LYS A 101 16.54 -6.12 2.35
C LYS A 101 16.42 -5.76 0.86
N ARG A 102 16.46 -6.76 -0.02
CA ARG A 102 16.36 -6.58 -1.47
C ARG A 102 15.19 -7.37 -2.04
N VAL A 103 14.39 -6.71 -2.86
CA VAL A 103 13.31 -7.33 -3.62
C VAL A 103 13.54 -7.10 -5.11
N PHE A 104 13.37 -8.13 -5.90
CA PHE A 104 13.68 -8.15 -7.32
C PHE A 104 12.39 -8.27 -8.14
N TYR A 105 12.39 -7.63 -9.31
CA TYR A 105 11.24 -7.65 -10.23
C TYR A 105 11.69 -7.95 -11.66
N THR A 106 10.91 -8.74 -12.37
CA THR A 106 10.95 -8.88 -13.82
C THR A 106 10.14 -7.75 -14.48
N GLU A 107 10.13 -7.74 -15.82
CA GLU A 107 9.20 -6.93 -16.61
C GLU A 107 7.74 -7.32 -16.32
N GLY A 108 7.44 -8.62 -16.16
CA GLY A 108 6.12 -9.14 -15.82
C GLY A 108 5.64 -8.65 -14.45
N ASP A 109 6.50 -8.66 -13.42
CA ASP A 109 6.17 -8.13 -12.10
C ASP A 109 5.83 -6.63 -12.16
N CYS A 110 6.55 -5.84 -12.97
CA CYS A 110 6.24 -4.44 -13.18
C CYS A 110 4.91 -4.24 -13.92
N ALA A 111 4.65 -5.04 -14.96
CA ALA A 111 3.38 -5.00 -15.69
C ALA A 111 2.19 -5.34 -14.79
N HIS A 112 2.34 -6.30 -13.89
CA HIS A 112 1.34 -6.63 -12.88
C HIS A 112 1.01 -5.46 -11.96
N THR A 113 2.00 -4.63 -11.61
CA THR A 113 1.76 -3.40 -10.85
C THR A 113 0.91 -2.40 -11.64
N VAL A 114 1.24 -2.18 -12.92
CA VAL A 114 0.49 -1.28 -13.81
C VAL A 114 -0.97 -1.73 -13.92
N GLU A 115 -1.21 -3.02 -14.14
CA GLU A 115 -2.57 -3.57 -14.30
C GLU A 115 -3.43 -3.40 -13.05
N LEU A 116 -2.87 -3.59 -11.85
CA LEU A 116 -3.60 -3.33 -10.62
C LEU A 116 -3.94 -1.84 -10.46
N PHE A 117 -2.99 -0.95 -10.74
CA PHE A 117 -3.28 0.48 -10.72
C PHE A 117 -4.31 0.87 -11.78
N MET A 118 -4.30 0.25 -12.96
CA MET A 118 -5.37 0.44 -13.96
C MET A 118 -6.74 -0.01 -13.42
N ALA A 119 -6.82 -1.12 -12.72
CA ALA A 119 -8.06 -1.58 -12.12
C ALA A 119 -8.59 -0.59 -11.07
N GLY A 120 -7.74 -0.14 -10.14
CA GLY A 120 -8.13 0.80 -9.10
C GLY A 120 -8.40 2.21 -9.61
N LEU A 121 -7.47 2.77 -10.39
CA LEU A 121 -7.60 4.12 -10.94
C LEU A 121 -8.74 4.22 -11.96
N GLY A 122 -9.06 3.14 -12.63
CA GLY A 122 -10.19 3.10 -13.57
C GLY A 122 -11.56 3.38 -12.94
N GLU A 123 -11.69 3.33 -11.62
CA GLU A 123 -12.89 3.80 -10.90
C GLU A 123 -12.88 5.34 -10.70
N LEU A 124 -11.71 5.98 -10.83
CA LEU A 124 -11.49 7.40 -10.54
C LEU A 124 -11.24 8.24 -11.78
N ILE A 125 -10.66 7.65 -12.81
CA ILE A 125 -10.09 8.34 -13.97
C ILE A 125 -10.94 8.04 -15.22
N PHE A 126 -11.09 9.05 -16.07
CA PHE A 126 -11.73 8.93 -17.39
C PHE A 126 -10.76 9.42 -18.47
N PRO A 127 -10.98 9.05 -19.73
CA PRO A 127 -10.23 9.64 -20.85
C PRO A 127 -10.29 11.17 -20.80
N GLY A 128 -9.11 11.80 -20.84
CA GLY A 128 -8.95 13.27 -20.73
C GLY A 128 -8.83 13.81 -19.30
N SER A 129 -8.99 13.01 -18.25
CA SER A 129 -8.69 13.40 -16.86
C SER A 129 -7.23 13.83 -16.70
N VAL A 130 -6.97 14.69 -15.70
CA VAL A 130 -5.62 15.12 -15.32
C VAL A 130 -5.34 14.64 -13.90
N THR A 131 -4.34 13.79 -13.73
CA THR A 131 -4.03 13.13 -12.47
C THR A 131 -2.66 13.51 -11.94
N MET A 132 -2.61 14.05 -10.72
CA MET A 132 -1.36 14.32 -9.99
C MET A 132 -0.80 13.03 -9.39
N ILE A 133 0.52 12.83 -9.51
CA ILE A 133 1.23 11.74 -8.87
C ILE A 133 2.24 12.31 -7.88
N LEU A 134 2.02 12.05 -6.59
CA LEU A 134 2.87 12.47 -5.48
C LEU A 134 3.69 11.29 -4.91
N PHE A 135 4.18 10.42 -5.79
CA PHE A 135 5.13 9.36 -5.46
C PHE A 135 6.50 9.59 -6.11
N PRO A 136 7.58 9.05 -5.53
CA PRO A 136 8.92 9.21 -6.11
C PRO A 136 9.01 8.62 -7.53
N PHE A 137 9.69 9.35 -8.41
CA PHE A 137 10.10 8.91 -9.73
C PHE A 137 11.57 8.48 -9.67
N SER A 138 11.81 7.20 -9.39
CA SER A 138 13.15 6.62 -9.17
C SER A 138 13.67 5.85 -10.39
N GLY A 139 13.53 6.43 -11.59
CA GLY A 139 13.93 5.83 -12.86
C GLY A 139 12.88 4.88 -13.44
N PRO A 140 13.22 4.19 -14.56
CA PRO A 140 12.33 3.22 -15.20
C PRO A 140 11.81 2.20 -14.19
N HIS A 141 10.54 1.81 -14.31
CA HIS A 141 9.84 0.92 -13.38
C HIS A 141 9.75 1.44 -11.93
N GLY A 142 10.05 2.73 -11.67
CA GLY A 142 9.74 3.40 -10.40
C GLY A 142 8.24 3.42 -10.13
N LEU A 143 7.82 3.44 -8.84
CA LEU A 143 6.38 3.44 -8.50
C LEU A 143 5.63 4.57 -9.22
N GLY A 144 6.21 5.77 -9.21
CA GLY A 144 5.62 6.93 -9.90
C GLY A 144 5.46 6.70 -11.41
N GLU A 145 6.46 6.06 -12.07
CA GLU A 145 6.38 5.73 -13.50
C GLU A 145 5.35 4.64 -13.80
N LEU A 146 5.27 3.59 -12.98
CA LEU A 146 4.27 2.54 -13.16
C LEU A 146 2.84 3.07 -12.98
N ILE A 147 2.64 4.01 -12.04
CA ILE A 147 1.36 4.69 -11.87
C ILE A 147 1.07 5.60 -13.08
N ALA A 148 2.08 6.34 -13.57
CA ALA A 148 1.93 7.20 -14.74
C ALA A 148 1.55 6.39 -15.97
N GLU A 149 2.18 5.25 -16.19
CA GLU A 149 1.85 4.32 -17.28
C GLU A 149 0.40 3.82 -17.17
N ALA A 150 -0.06 3.46 -15.96
CA ALA A 150 -1.44 3.05 -15.74
C ALA A 150 -2.43 4.17 -16.11
N ILE A 151 -2.13 5.42 -15.75
CA ILE A 151 -2.93 6.60 -16.08
C ILE A 151 -2.98 6.83 -17.58
N GLU A 152 -1.84 6.75 -18.27
CA GLU A 152 -1.74 6.92 -19.73
C GLU A 152 -2.52 5.83 -20.47
N ARG A 153 -2.42 4.57 -20.03
CA ARG A 153 -3.21 3.44 -20.58
C ARG A 153 -4.72 3.59 -20.37
N LEU A 154 -5.14 4.35 -19.35
CA LEU A 154 -6.55 4.72 -19.13
C LEU A 154 -7.00 5.92 -19.97
N GLY A 155 -6.11 6.50 -20.79
CA GLY A 155 -6.41 7.65 -21.64
C GLY A 155 -6.40 8.99 -20.91
N ALA A 156 -5.78 9.08 -19.74
CA ALA A 156 -5.65 10.28 -18.94
C ALA A 156 -4.22 10.84 -18.96
N ARG A 157 -4.05 12.08 -18.50
CA ARG A 157 -2.77 12.77 -18.46
C ARG A 157 -2.16 12.74 -17.06
N PRO A 158 -1.01 12.07 -16.83
CA PRO A 158 -0.31 12.11 -15.57
C PRO A 158 0.50 13.40 -15.41
N LEU A 159 0.46 14.01 -14.23
CA LEU A 159 1.39 15.03 -13.77
C LEU A 159 2.42 14.39 -12.84
N ARG A 160 3.65 14.26 -13.32
CA ARG A 160 4.77 13.62 -12.63
C ARG A 160 5.45 14.63 -11.68
N LEU A 161 4.94 14.77 -10.45
CA LEU A 161 5.35 15.83 -9.52
C LEU A 161 6.34 15.37 -8.46
N GLY A 162 6.31 14.07 -8.10
CA GLY A 162 7.12 13.54 -7.02
C GLY A 162 6.54 13.81 -5.63
N ALA A 163 7.22 13.29 -4.59
CA ALA A 163 6.70 13.31 -3.21
C ALA A 163 7.02 14.60 -2.43
N ALA A 164 7.82 15.51 -2.97
CA ALA A 164 8.42 16.61 -2.20
C ALA A 164 7.95 18.01 -2.62
N LEU A 165 6.67 18.15 -2.98
CA LEU A 165 6.07 19.45 -3.30
C LEU A 165 5.90 20.34 -2.06
N SER A 166 6.23 21.62 -2.22
CA SER A 166 5.83 22.66 -1.27
C SER A 166 4.35 23.02 -1.44
N TYR A 167 3.76 23.67 -0.44
CA TYR A 167 2.37 24.13 -0.52
C TYR A 167 2.18 25.14 -1.68
N GLY A 168 3.16 26.03 -1.92
CA GLY A 168 3.11 26.98 -3.02
C GLY A 168 3.18 26.31 -4.38
N GLU A 169 4.07 25.33 -4.57
CA GLU A 169 4.13 24.52 -5.79
C GLU A 169 2.82 23.76 -6.05
N PHE A 170 2.25 23.16 -5.01
CA PHE A 170 0.97 22.46 -5.12
C PHE A 170 -0.17 23.42 -5.53
N ALA A 171 -0.26 24.59 -4.89
CA ALA A 171 -1.26 25.59 -5.23
C ALA A 171 -1.13 26.06 -6.69
N ALA A 172 0.11 26.29 -7.17
CA ALA A 172 0.37 26.66 -8.55
C ALA A 172 -0.06 25.58 -9.55
N VAL A 173 0.17 24.29 -9.21
CA VAL A 173 -0.29 23.17 -10.05
C VAL A 173 -1.83 23.09 -10.08
N LEU A 174 -2.51 23.30 -8.94
CA LEU A 174 -3.98 23.33 -8.89
C LEU A 174 -4.56 24.42 -9.82
N GLU A 175 -3.93 25.59 -9.84
CA GLU A 175 -4.37 26.73 -10.64
C GLU A 175 -4.10 26.54 -12.14
N ASN A 176 -2.89 26.11 -12.49
CA ASN A 176 -2.42 26.07 -13.88
C ASN A 176 -2.86 24.80 -14.62
N GLU A 177 -2.76 23.63 -13.97
CA GLU A 177 -3.00 22.32 -14.59
C GLU A 177 -4.42 21.79 -14.36
N LYS A 178 -5.12 22.33 -13.37
CA LYS A 178 -6.50 21.98 -12.98
C LYS A 178 -6.74 20.47 -12.88
N PRO A 179 -5.91 19.72 -12.11
CA PRO A 179 -6.07 18.30 -11.97
C PRO A 179 -7.40 17.97 -11.28
N ASP A 180 -8.04 16.85 -11.66
CA ASP A 180 -9.26 16.36 -11.03
C ASP A 180 -9.02 15.20 -10.06
N THR A 181 -7.89 14.51 -10.21
CA THR A 181 -7.54 13.32 -9.42
C THR A 181 -6.12 13.43 -8.88
N LEU A 182 -5.89 12.86 -7.67
CA LEU A 182 -4.57 12.78 -7.05
C LEU A 182 -4.28 11.34 -6.62
N VAL A 183 -3.02 10.92 -6.78
CA VAL A 183 -2.48 9.66 -6.24
C VAL A 183 -1.30 10.01 -5.33
N GLY A 184 -1.39 9.66 -4.04
CA GLY A 184 -0.35 10.02 -3.06
C GLY A 184 -0.54 9.41 -1.69
N MET A 185 0.27 9.87 -0.71
CA MET A 185 0.17 9.42 0.67
C MET A 185 -0.96 10.15 1.42
N PRO A 186 -1.69 9.46 2.33
CA PRO A 186 -2.90 10.01 2.94
C PRO A 186 -2.65 11.27 3.77
N VAL A 187 -1.65 11.28 4.67
CA VAL A 187 -1.36 12.44 5.52
C VAL A 187 -0.85 13.62 4.69
N GLN A 188 -0.01 13.36 3.68
CA GLN A 188 0.44 14.39 2.76
C GLN A 188 -0.75 15.04 2.02
N LEU A 189 -1.68 14.22 1.54
CA LEU A 189 -2.89 14.71 0.89
C LEU A 189 -3.69 15.63 1.84
N LEU A 190 -3.97 15.19 3.07
CA LEU A 190 -4.70 16.00 4.05
C LEU A 190 -4.00 17.33 4.30
N SER A 191 -2.68 17.29 4.50
CA SER A 191 -1.86 18.48 4.73
C SER A 191 -1.97 19.49 3.58
N LEU A 192 -1.81 19.03 2.34
CA LEU A 192 -1.95 19.85 1.13
C LEU A 192 -3.36 20.43 0.98
N LEU A 193 -4.39 19.62 1.22
CA LEU A 193 -5.78 20.05 1.14
C LEU A 193 -6.14 21.10 2.21
N ARG A 194 -5.64 20.96 3.43
CA ARG A 194 -5.89 21.91 4.53
C ARG A 194 -5.22 23.26 4.30
N VAL A 195 -4.00 23.27 3.76
CA VAL A 195 -3.24 24.51 3.53
C VAL A 195 -3.67 25.22 2.26
N CYS A 196 -3.90 24.49 1.18
CA CYS A 196 -4.11 25.06 -0.17
C CYS A 196 -5.56 24.95 -0.66
N GLY A 197 -6.40 24.19 0.05
CA GLY A 197 -7.73 23.84 -0.45
C GLY A 197 -7.65 22.78 -1.57
N ARG A 198 -8.81 22.34 -2.04
CA ARG A 198 -8.91 21.28 -3.05
C ARG A 198 -8.76 21.76 -4.49
N GLY A 199 -8.99 23.04 -4.78
CA GLY A 199 -9.04 23.53 -6.15
C GLY A 199 -10.01 22.75 -7.03
N SER A 200 -9.48 22.22 -8.15
CA SER A 200 -10.21 21.36 -9.09
C SER A 200 -10.29 19.88 -8.68
N LEU A 201 -9.53 19.45 -7.66
CA LEU A 201 -9.52 18.06 -7.20
C LEU A 201 -10.90 17.59 -6.75
N ARG A 202 -11.24 16.37 -7.14
CA ARG A 202 -12.51 15.70 -6.80
C ARG A 202 -12.31 14.29 -6.26
N ARG A 203 -11.18 13.65 -6.56
CA ARG A 203 -10.94 12.23 -6.29
C ARG A 203 -9.50 12.02 -5.85
N ALA A 204 -9.30 11.01 -5.02
CA ALA A 204 -7.95 10.59 -4.69
C ALA A 204 -7.86 9.10 -4.41
N LEU A 205 -6.76 8.49 -4.87
CA LEU A 205 -6.28 7.20 -4.43
C LEU A 205 -5.13 7.45 -3.45
N VAL A 206 -5.23 6.86 -2.26
CA VAL A 206 -4.21 7.00 -1.21
C VAL A 206 -3.51 5.68 -0.94
N SER A 207 -2.19 5.73 -0.83
CA SER A 207 -1.34 4.55 -0.64
C SER A 207 -0.01 4.92 -0.01
N GLY A 208 0.80 3.90 0.29
CA GLY A 208 2.20 4.05 0.71
C GLY A 208 2.42 4.26 2.20
N ASP A 209 1.39 4.65 2.94
CA ASP A 209 1.39 4.76 4.40
C ASP A 209 0.02 4.41 4.99
N ALA A 210 -0.06 4.24 6.31
CA ALA A 210 -1.33 4.08 7.00
C ALA A 210 -2.26 5.28 6.73
N CYS A 211 -3.54 5.01 6.62
CA CYS A 211 -4.59 6.02 6.47
C CYS A 211 -5.47 6.03 7.73
N PRO A 212 -5.09 6.81 8.77
CA PRO A 212 -5.89 6.95 9.99
C PRO A 212 -7.30 7.46 9.68
N ASP A 213 -8.28 7.10 10.51
CA ASP A 213 -9.67 7.50 10.29
C ASP A 213 -9.87 9.01 10.29
N ALA A 214 -9.16 9.76 11.15
CA ALA A 214 -9.20 11.22 11.14
C ALA A 214 -8.66 11.82 9.83
N VAL A 215 -7.61 11.22 9.26
CA VAL A 215 -7.05 11.65 7.96
C VAL A 215 -8.02 11.34 6.84
N LEU A 216 -8.61 10.13 6.84
CA LEU A 216 -9.61 9.73 5.86
C LEU A 216 -10.80 10.70 5.87
N ARG A 217 -11.42 10.92 7.07
CA ARG A 217 -12.55 11.84 7.23
C ARG A 217 -12.20 13.27 6.79
N GLY A 218 -11.05 13.80 7.21
CA GLY A 218 -10.63 15.16 6.85
C GLY A 218 -10.43 15.36 5.35
N CYS A 219 -9.86 14.38 4.66
CA CYS A 219 -9.74 14.42 3.19
C CYS A 219 -11.09 14.33 2.50
N GLU A 220 -11.96 13.40 2.93
CA GLU A 220 -13.30 13.20 2.35
C GLU A 220 -14.20 14.43 2.51
N GLU A 221 -14.11 15.09 3.67
CA GLU A 221 -14.84 16.34 3.95
C GLU A 221 -14.42 17.46 2.98
N ILE A 222 -13.11 17.69 2.80
CA ILE A 222 -12.61 18.74 1.92
C ILE A 222 -12.88 18.42 0.44
N LEU A 223 -12.68 17.17 0.01
CA LEU A 223 -12.92 16.75 -1.37
C LEU A 223 -14.41 16.66 -1.72
N GLY A 224 -15.26 16.38 -0.74
CA GLY A 224 -16.68 16.12 -0.94
C GLY A 224 -16.98 14.75 -1.56
N THR A 225 -16.06 13.79 -1.42
CA THR A 225 -16.18 12.42 -1.95
C THR A 225 -15.34 11.45 -1.13
N ARG A 226 -15.65 10.14 -1.25
CA ARG A 226 -14.90 9.08 -0.58
C ARG A 226 -13.51 8.88 -1.21
N LEU A 227 -12.52 8.58 -0.37
CA LEU A 227 -11.18 8.18 -0.82
C LEU A 227 -11.15 6.73 -1.27
N PHE A 228 -10.15 6.40 -2.11
CA PHE A 228 -9.86 5.04 -2.53
C PHE A 228 -8.52 4.59 -1.92
N PRO A 229 -8.54 3.93 -0.75
CA PRO A 229 -7.35 3.33 -0.17
C PRO A 229 -6.82 2.18 -1.04
N HIS A 230 -5.49 2.09 -1.10
CA HIS A 230 -4.74 1.02 -1.71
C HIS A 230 -3.68 0.53 -0.73
N TYR A 231 -3.53 -0.77 -0.60
CA TYR A 231 -2.47 -1.41 0.16
C TYR A 231 -1.54 -2.17 -0.78
N GLY A 232 -0.24 -2.00 -0.58
CA GLY A 232 0.78 -2.74 -1.29
C GLY A 232 2.14 -2.58 -0.64
N SER A 233 2.94 -3.60 -0.74
CA SER A 233 4.33 -3.62 -0.31
C SER A 233 5.24 -4.03 -1.47
N ARG A 234 6.53 -3.86 -1.28
CA ARG A 234 7.53 -4.27 -2.28
C ARG A 234 7.48 -5.77 -2.53
N GLU A 235 7.23 -6.54 -1.49
CA GLU A 235 7.20 -8.00 -1.50
C GLU A 235 6.06 -8.57 -2.35
N MET A 236 5.05 -7.77 -2.66
CA MET A 236 3.91 -8.15 -3.52
C MET A 236 3.80 -7.30 -4.79
N ALA A 237 4.93 -6.92 -5.38
CA ALA A 237 5.02 -6.07 -6.57
C ALA A 237 4.23 -4.76 -6.42
N LEU A 238 4.30 -4.11 -5.24
CA LEU A 238 3.68 -2.82 -4.94
C LEU A 238 2.14 -2.80 -5.03
N GLY A 239 1.50 -3.93 -5.30
CA GLY A 239 0.07 -4.00 -5.55
C GLY A 239 -0.60 -5.22 -4.91
N GLY A 240 -1.19 -5.08 -3.73
CA GLY A 240 -1.87 -6.15 -3.00
C GLY A 240 -3.37 -6.02 -2.91
N ALA A 241 -3.88 -4.86 -2.51
CA ALA A 241 -5.32 -4.67 -2.34
C ALA A 241 -5.76 -3.23 -2.65
N ILE A 242 -7.00 -3.05 -3.12
CA ILE A 242 -7.52 -1.75 -3.50
C ILE A 242 -9.02 -1.64 -3.21
N ALA A 243 -9.45 -0.45 -2.79
CA ALA A 243 -10.87 -0.17 -2.56
C ALA A 243 -11.68 -0.18 -3.86
N CYS A 244 -12.95 -0.55 -3.74
CA CYS A 244 -13.95 -0.42 -4.79
C CYS A 244 -14.96 0.70 -4.45
N PRO A 245 -15.86 1.10 -5.36
CA PRO A 245 -16.86 2.14 -5.11
C PRO A 245 -17.80 1.88 -3.92
N ALA A 246 -17.87 0.65 -3.39
CA ALA A 246 -18.63 0.36 -2.18
C ALA A 246 -17.95 0.84 -0.90
N HIS A 247 -16.64 1.14 -0.95
CA HIS A 247 -15.80 1.59 0.18
C HIS A 247 -15.97 0.72 1.45
N ALA A 248 -16.04 -0.59 1.25
CA ALA A 248 -16.23 -1.58 2.31
C ALA A 248 -14.97 -2.47 2.48
N GLY A 249 -13.82 -1.83 2.61
CA GLY A 249 -12.50 -2.46 2.64
C GLY A 249 -11.82 -2.48 1.28
N MET A 250 -10.62 -3.07 1.23
CA MET A 250 -9.78 -3.18 0.04
C MET A 250 -9.80 -4.60 -0.50
N HIS A 251 -10.22 -4.80 -1.74
CA HIS A 251 -10.21 -6.10 -2.42
C HIS A 251 -8.78 -6.57 -2.65
N LEU A 252 -8.44 -7.75 -2.13
CA LEU A 252 -7.15 -8.39 -2.30
C LEU A 252 -6.99 -8.86 -3.76
N ARG A 253 -5.80 -8.72 -4.32
CA ARG A 253 -5.46 -9.31 -5.62
C ARG A 253 -5.18 -10.81 -5.47
N GLU A 254 -6.22 -11.62 -5.33
CA GLU A 254 -6.13 -13.02 -4.94
C GLU A 254 -5.50 -13.95 -6.00
N ASN A 255 -5.39 -13.52 -7.23
CA ASN A 255 -4.60 -14.24 -8.23
C ASN A 255 -3.09 -13.97 -8.15
N HIS A 256 -2.68 -13.06 -7.28
CA HIS A 256 -1.29 -12.68 -7.05
C HIS A 256 -0.81 -12.98 -5.64
N VAL A 257 -1.72 -12.85 -4.65
CA VAL A 257 -1.41 -12.98 -3.22
C VAL A 257 -2.43 -13.88 -2.54
N ILE A 258 -1.95 -14.86 -1.78
CA ILE A 258 -2.72 -15.53 -0.72
C ILE A 258 -2.40 -14.81 0.58
N ALA A 259 -3.43 -14.41 1.32
CA ALA A 259 -3.31 -13.73 2.61
C ALA A 259 -3.75 -14.63 3.75
N GLU A 260 -2.95 -14.72 4.80
CA GLU A 260 -3.29 -15.30 6.08
C GLU A 260 -3.27 -14.20 7.15
N ILE A 261 -4.18 -14.24 8.11
CA ILE A 261 -4.09 -13.41 9.32
C ILE A 261 -3.69 -14.34 10.45
N VAL A 262 -2.63 -14.00 11.18
CA VAL A 262 -2.09 -14.87 12.24
C VAL A 262 -1.96 -14.11 13.56
N ASP A 263 -2.08 -14.87 14.66
CA ASP A 263 -1.82 -14.36 16.01
C ASP A 263 -0.30 -14.23 16.29
N ALA A 264 0.05 -13.85 17.52
CA ALA A 264 1.44 -13.69 17.94
C ALA A 264 2.25 -15.00 17.89
N GLU A 265 1.58 -16.14 18.04
CA GLU A 265 2.16 -17.47 17.95
C GLU A 265 2.20 -18.04 16.53
N GLY A 266 1.68 -17.28 15.55
CA GLY A 266 1.67 -17.67 14.13
C GLY A 266 0.52 -18.60 13.74
N ARG A 267 -0.51 -18.73 14.57
CA ARG A 267 -1.69 -19.56 14.30
C ARG A 267 -2.71 -18.76 13.46
N PRO A 268 -3.34 -19.39 12.45
CA PRO A 268 -4.36 -18.72 11.65
C PRO A 268 -5.55 -18.24 12.50
N MET A 269 -6.00 -17.02 12.25
CA MET A 269 -7.15 -16.38 12.89
C MET A 269 -8.40 -16.46 12.01
N GLN A 270 -9.57 -16.33 12.65
CA GLN A 270 -10.84 -16.33 11.92
C GLN A 270 -11.08 -14.97 11.20
N PRO A 271 -11.84 -14.98 10.09
CA PRO A 271 -12.25 -13.73 9.46
C PRO A 271 -12.96 -12.79 10.44
N GLY A 272 -12.54 -11.51 10.45
CA GLY A 272 -13.01 -10.49 11.39
C GLY A 272 -12.09 -10.25 12.59
N GLU A 273 -11.18 -11.16 12.90
CA GLU A 273 -10.16 -10.97 13.92
C GLU A 273 -8.92 -10.26 13.36
N THR A 274 -8.34 -9.34 14.13
CA THR A 274 -7.16 -8.57 13.74
C THR A 274 -5.88 -9.30 14.17
N GLY A 275 -4.96 -9.48 13.23
CA GLY A 275 -3.66 -10.10 13.47
C GLY A 275 -2.62 -9.62 12.46
N GLU A 276 -1.44 -10.25 12.48
CA GLU A 276 -0.40 -9.98 11.50
C GLU A 276 -0.78 -10.56 10.13
N LEU A 277 -0.63 -9.74 9.10
CA LEU A 277 -0.78 -10.18 7.71
C LEU A 277 0.45 -10.96 7.28
N VAL A 278 0.23 -12.21 6.89
CA VAL A 278 1.22 -13.08 6.25
C VAL A 278 0.80 -13.27 4.80
N ILE A 279 1.75 -13.18 3.87
CA ILE A 279 1.45 -13.30 2.44
C ILE A 279 2.25 -14.42 1.78
N THR A 280 1.61 -15.09 0.81
CA THR A 280 2.26 -15.96 -0.16
C THR A 280 2.02 -15.38 -1.55
N THR A 281 3.10 -15.00 -2.26
CA THR A 281 2.99 -14.29 -3.53
C THR A 281 3.06 -15.26 -4.70
N ILE A 282 1.90 -15.82 -5.07
CA ILE A 282 1.74 -16.80 -6.15
C ILE A 282 1.82 -16.20 -7.57
N GLY A 283 1.77 -14.87 -7.67
CA GLY A 283 1.85 -14.15 -8.94
C GLY A 283 3.20 -13.47 -9.20
N MET A 284 4.14 -13.49 -8.24
CA MET A 284 5.48 -12.95 -8.44
C MET A 284 6.33 -13.87 -9.31
N GLU A 285 7.02 -13.28 -10.29
CA GLU A 285 7.90 -14.04 -11.20
C GLU A 285 9.35 -14.08 -10.71
N ALA A 286 9.89 -12.93 -10.28
CA ALA A 286 11.30 -12.82 -9.92
C ALA A 286 11.61 -13.48 -8.58
N MET A 287 10.84 -13.13 -7.55
CA MET A 287 11.13 -13.50 -6.17
C MET A 287 9.82 -13.78 -5.44
N PRO A 288 9.15 -14.90 -5.70
CA PRO A 288 7.96 -15.29 -4.96
C PRO A 288 8.32 -15.60 -3.50
N LEU A 289 7.44 -15.22 -2.60
CA LEU A 289 7.61 -15.44 -1.16
C LEU A 289 6.50 -16.37 -0.66
N ILE A 290 6.88 -17.35 0.16
CA ILE A 290 5.96 -18.29 0.78
C ILE A 290 5.86 -17.98 2.26
N ARG A 291 4.64 -17.67 2.75
CA ARG A 291 4.34 -17.30 4.14
C ARG A 291 5.25 -16.19 4.70
N TYR A 292 5.40 -15.13 3.95
CA TYR A 292 6.19 -13.99 4.39
C TYR A 292 5.45 -13.16 5.43
N ARG A 293 6.09 -12.97 6.60
CA ARG A 293 5.61 -12.10 7.68
C ARG A 293 5.84 -10.64 7.30
N THR A 294 4.77 -9.90 7.07
CA THR A 294 4.88 -8.51 6.59
C THR A 294 5.18 -7.49 7.70
N GLY A 295 4.91 -7.83 8.96
CA GLY A 295 4.88 -6.88 10.07
C GLY A 295 3.72 -5.89 10.02
N ASP A 296 2.82 -6.03 9.05
CA ASP A 296 1.60 -5.23 8.93
C ASP A 296 0.43 -5.97 9.59
N TYR A 297 -0.46 -5.23 10.25
CA TYR A 297 -1.61 -5.76 10.99
C TYR A 297 -2.91 -5.31 10.37
N THR A 298 -3.81 -6.25 10.15
CA THR A 298 -5.14 -6.00 9.58
C THR A 298 -6.08 -7.18 9.93
N ARG A 299 -7.26 -7.20 9.34
CA ARG A 299 -8.18 -8.34 9.34
C ARG A 299 -8.79 -8.55 7.97
N VAL A 300 -9.20 -9.76 7.69
CA VAL A 300 -10.10 -10.06 6.57
C VAL A 300 -11.50 -9.67 6.97
N ILE A 301 -12.14 -8.80 6.19
CA ILE A 301 -13.54 -8.42 6.40
C ILE A 301 -14.44 -9.60 5.97
N PRO A 302 -15.27 -10.15 6.88
CA PRO A 302 -16.10 -11.30 6.54
C PRO A 302 -17.22 -10.97 5.55
N GLY A 303 -17.63 -11.97 4.81
CA GLY A 303 -18.77 -11.92 3.91
C GLY A 303 -18.52 -11.20 2.59
N ARG A 304 -19.55 -11.21 1.74
CA ARG A 304 -19.51 -10.64 0.39
C ARG A 304 -19.47 -9.11 0.43
N CYS A 305 -18.71 -8.51 -0.50
CA CYS A 305 -18.70 -7.05 -0.64
C CYS A 305 -20.06 -6.53 -1.14
N PRO A 306 -20.53 -5.35 -0.67
CA PRO A 306 -21.73 -4.71 -1.24
C PRO A 306 -21.65 -4.45 -2.75
N CYS A 307 -20.44 -4.37 -3.34
CA CYS A 307 -20.27 -4.30 -4.80
C CYS A 307 -20.63 -5.61 -5.53
N GLY A 308 -20.85 -6.69 -4.80
CA GLY A 308 -21.22 -8.00 -5.33
C GLY A 308 -20.05 -8.98 -5.50
N SER A 309 -18.80 -8.55 -5.28
CA SER A 309 -17.60 -9.41 -5.35
C SER A 309 -17.49 -10.36 -4.16
N GLU A 310 -16.92 -11.55 -4.42
CA GLU A 310 -16.54 -12.53 -3.41
C GLU A 310 -15.01 -12.55 -3.14
N VAL A 311 -14.27 -11.68 -3.80
CA VAL A 311 -12.85 -11.46 -3.51
C VAL A 311 -12.69 -11.01 -2.06
N LEU A 312 -11.70 -11.56 -1.35
CA LEU A 312 -11.38 -11.19 0.02
C LEU A 312 -11.10 -9.70 0.14
N ARG A 313 -11.48 -9.12 1.27
CA ARG A 313 -11.24 -7.71 1.56
C ARG A 313 -10.42 -7.56 2.83
N LEU A 314 -9.38 -6.77 2.75
CA LEU A 314 -8.63 -6.31 3.90
C LEU A 314 -9.27 -5.04 4.46
N ASP A 315 -9.28 -4.92 5.78
CA ASP A 315 -9.56 -3.67 6.48
C ASP A 315 -8.34 -2.74 6.43
N THR A 316 -8.39 -1.60 7.10
CA THR A 316 -7.26 -0.69 7.24
C THR A 316 -6.04 -1.46 7.74
N VAL A 317 -4.90 -1.19 7.12
CA VAL A 317 -3.62 -1.83 7.45
C VAL A 317 -2.78 -0.90 8.31
N HIS A 318 -2.27 -1.42 9.41
CA HIS A 318 -1.43 -0.70 10.37
C HIS A 318 -0.10 -1.42 10.56
N ARG A 319 0.97 -0.68 10.85
CA ARG A 319 2.22 -1.25 11.31
C ARG A 319 2.29 -1.24 12.82
N LYS A 320 2.83 -2.30 13.43
CA LYS A 320 3.08 -2.34 14.87
C LYS A 320 3.96 -1.17 15.32
N GLU A 321 4.97 -0.83 14.53
CA GLU A 321 5.91 0.26 14.79
C GLU A 321 5.27 1.66 14.74
N THR A 322 4.10 1.80 14.14
CA THR A 322 3.35 3.07 14.04
C THR A 322 2.20 3.17 15.03
N ALA A 323 2.03 2.21 15.94
CA ALA A 323 0.94 2.22 16.92
C ALA A 323 0.96 3.47 17.82
N GLU A 324 2.17 3.98 18.14
CA GLU A 324 2.33 5.24 18.90
C GLU A 324 1.81 6.46 18.13
N LEU A 325 1.95 6.48 16.79
CA LEU A 325 1.40 7.55 15.95
C LEU A 325 -0.13 7.47 15.82
N ALA A 326 -0.72 6.27 15.92
CA ALA A 326 -2.15 6.10 15.67
C ALA A 326 -3.03 6.94 16.61
N ALA A 327 -2.69 6.99 17.90
CA ALA A 327 -3.40 7.83 18.86
C ALA A 327 -3.21 9.32 18.58
N LEU A 328 -1.98 9.74 18.29
CA LEU A 328 -1.66 11.13 17.93
C LEU A 328 -2.35 11.54 16.62
N ASP A 329 -2.43 10.63 15.65
CA ASP A 329 -3.08 10.87 14.37
C ASP A 329 -4.58 11.15 14.56
N GLU A 330 -5.29 10.34 15.37
CA GLU A 330 -6.70 10.57 15.65
C GLU A 330 -6.91 11.85 16.43
N GLU A 331 -6.05 12.16 17.40
CA GLU A 331 -6.16 13.38 18.21
C GLU A 331 -5.84 14.64 17.39
N LEU A 332 -4.70 14.70 16.73
CA LEU A 332 -4.23 15.90 16.05
C LEU A 332 -4.95 16.13 14.71
N PHE A 333 -5.16 15.10 13.90
CA PHE A 333 -5.84 15.26 12.61
C PHE A 333 -7.37 15.37 12.73
N SER A 334 -7.97 15.11 13.90
CA SER A 334 -9.36 15.51 14.17
C SER A 334 -9.54 17.02 14.25
N LEU A 335 -8.46 17.77 14.48
CA LEU A 335 -8.46 19.23 14.58
C LEU A 335 -8.30 19.84 13.18
N PRO A 336 -9.29 20.56 12.63
CA PRO A 336 -9.27 21.02 11.24
C PRO A 336 -8.17 22.05 10.95
N PHE A 337 -7.65 22.74 11.99
CA PHE A 337 -6.57 23.71 11.87
C PHE A 337 -5.16 23.10 11.89
N VAL A 338 -5.00 21.82 12.26
CA VAL A 338 -3.71 21.11 12.21
C VAL A 338 -3.49 20.62 10.78
N ALA A 339 -2.48 21.14 10.10
CA ALA A 339 -2.15 20.73 8.74
C ALA A 339 -1.27 19.47 8.70
N ASP A 340 -0.26 19.41 9.55
CA ASP A 340 0.69 18.29 9.62
C ASP A 340 1.40 18.29 10.97
N TYR A 341 2.00 17.15 11.35
CA TYR A 341 2.89 17.10 12.50
C TYR A 341 3.99 16.05 12.31
N ARG A 342 5.12 16.24 13.01
CA ARG A 342 6.23 15.31 13.10
C ARG A 342 6.50 14.98 14.56
N ALA A 343 6.74 13.71 14.84
CA ALA A 343 7.02 13.20 16.17
C ALA A 343 8.47 12.68 16.25
N GLU A 344 9.20 13.14 17.27
CA GLU A 344 10.57 12.69 17.59
C GLU A 344 10.67 12.32 19.06
N ARG A 345 11.47 11.29 19.42
CA ARG A 345 11.85 11.00 20.80
C ARG A 345 13.26 11.49 21.05
N ARG A 346 13.39 12.44 21.98
CA ARG A 346 14.68 12.99 22.43
C ARG A 346 14.85 12.70 23.91
N ASN A 347 15.89 11.96 24.29
CA ASN A 347 16.13 11.58 25.70
C ASN A 347 14.90 10.95 26.39
N GLY A 348 14.14 10.11 25.66
CA GLY A 348 12.95 9.44 26.14
C GLY A 348 11.67 10.28 26.15
N ARG A 349 11.74 11.61 25.94
CA ARG A 349 10.60 12.50 25.85
C ARG A 349 10.10 12.67 24.42
N LEU A 350 8.78 12.77 24.26
CA LEU A 350 8.14 13.04 22.98
C LEU A 350 8.22 14.53 22.65
N HIS A 351 8.66 14.85 21.44
CA HIS A 351 8.70 16.20 20.87
C HIS A 351 7.85 16.20 19.61
N LEU A 352 6.94 17.16 19.51
CA LEU A 352 6.04 17.33 18.37
C LEU A 352 6.32 18.67 17.68
N GLN A 353 6.58 18.62 16.39
CA GLN A 353 6.53 19.79 15.53
C GLN A 353 5.20 19.79 14.81
N ILE A 354 4.38 20.84 15.01
CA ILE A 354 3.02 20.92 14.47
C ILE A 354 2.92 22.10 13.51
N LEU A 355 2.42 21.83 12.29
CA LEU A 355 2.06 22.85 11.31
C LEU A 355 0.56 23.10 11.37
N THR A 356 0.16 24.37 11.44
CA THR A 356 -1.24 24.78 11.42
C THR A 356 -1.59 25.56 10.16
N CYS A 357 -2.84 25.42 9.68
CA CYS A 357 -3.40 26.18 8.56
C CYS A 357 -4.42 27.25 9.01
N GLY A 358 -4.77 27.24 10.30
CA GLY A 358 -5.75 28.17 10.90
C GLY A 358 -5.45 28.41 12.36
N GLU A 359 -6.40 29.05 13.06
CA GLU A 359 -6.38 29.28 14.51
C GLU A 359 -7.15 28.15 15.21
N GLY A 360 -6.71 27.79 16.42
CA GLY A 360 -7.34 26.77 17.25
C GLY A 360 -6.53 26.50 18.50
N ILE A 361 -7.10 25.73 19.41
CA ILE A 361 -6.47 25.36 20.68
C ILE A 361 -6.11 23.88 20.60
N LEU A 362 -4.84 23.57 20.80
CA LEU A 362 -4.38 22.20 20.93
C LEU A 362 -4.81 21.60 22.28
N PRO A 363 -5.13 20.31 22.35
CA PRO A 363 -5.34 19.63 23.63
C PRO A 363 -4.05 19.60 24.45
N ALA A 364 -4.16 19.22 25.73
CA ALA A 364 -2.99 18.97 26.56
C ALA A 364 -2.32 17.68 26.09
N LEU A 365 -1.13 17.81 25.46
CA LEU A 365 -0.33 16.69 24.97
C LEU A 365 0.78 16.39 25.98
N ASP A 366 1.03 15.11 26.25
CA ASP A 366 2.20 14.67 27.05
C ASP A 366 3.47 14.70 26.15
N ALA A 367 3.79 15.88 25.63
CA ALA A 367 4.89 16.11 24.73
C ALA A 367 5.36 17.57 24.78
N GLU A 368 6.64 17.81 24.49
CA GLU A 368 7.10 19.15 24.15
C GLU A 368 6.65 19.52 22.74
N THR A 369 5.93 20.63 22.58
CA THR A 369 5.33 21.02 21.32
C THR A 369 5.91 22.31 20.76
N GLU A 370 6.33 22.29 19.50
CA GLU A 370 6.61 23.46 18.69
C GLU A 370 5.51 23.65 17.65
N VAL A 371 4.79 24.77 17.75
CA VAL A 371 3.63 25.04 16.88
C VAL A 371 3.92 26.27 16.03
N ARG A 372 3.73 26.14 14.72
CA ARG A 372 3.83 27.27 13.80
C ARG A 372 2.83 27.15 12.65
N ARG A 373 2.50 28.27 12.06
CA ARG A 373 1.67 28.30 10.85
C ARG A 373 2.46 27.82 9.62
N ALA A 374 1.81 27.05 8.78
CA ALA A 374 2.36 26.61 7.49
C ALA A 374 2.57 27.81 6.55
N ARG A 375 3.68 27.79 5.78
CA ARG A 375 4.06 28.83 4.81
C ARG A 375 4.08 28.21 3.40
N PRO A 376 4.00 29.03 2.33
CA PRO A 376 4.02 28.51 0.96
C PRO A 376 5.25 27.68 0.58
N ASP A 377 6.41 27.98 1.17
CA ASP A 377 7.67 27.26 0.95
C ASP A 377 7.83 26.00 1.82
N ASP A 378 6.94 25.79 2.79
CA ASP A 378 6.91 24.56 3.56
C ASP A 378 6.41 23.37 2.70
N ARG A 379 6.78 22.18 3.17
CA ARG A 379 6.36 20.89 2.64
C ARG A 379 5.73 20.06 3.74
N SER A 380 5.06 18.95 3.39
CA SER A 380 4.68 17.97 4.40
C SER A 380 5.93 17.54 5.18
N LEU A 381 5.77 17.40 6.49
CA LEU A 381 6.87 17.13 7.42
C LEU A 381 7.49 15.73 7.24
N TYR A 382 6.77 14.84 6.56
CA TYR A 382 7.27 13.53 6.16
C TYR A 382 7.23 13.39 4.62
N ALA A 383 8.40 13.19 4.03
CA ALA A 383 8.51 12.91 2.59
C ALA A 383 8.29 11.42 2.24
N GLY A 384 8.02 10.57 3.22
CA GLY A 384 7.87 9.13 3.11
C GLY A 384 7.02 8.56 4.24
N LYS A 385 7.17 7.25 4.52
CA LYS A 385 6.45 6.58 5.61
C LYS A 385 6.73 7.24 6.95
N ARG A 386 5.67 7.49 7.69
CA ARG A 386 5.73 8.17 9.00
C ARG A 386 6.16 7.18 10.10
N LYS A 387 6.97 7.67 11.01
CA LYS A 387 7.40 6.96 12.23
C LYS A 387 7.82 7.98 13.29
N VAL A 388 7.80 7.57 14.56
CA VAL A 388 8.46 8.36 15.62
C VAL A 388 9.98 8.22 15.42
N GLU A 389 10.65 9.31 15.15
CA GLU A 389 12.11 9.32 15.00
C GLU A 389 12.78 9.28 16.39
N ILE A 390 13.83 8.47 16.54
CA ILE A 390 14.62 8.40 17.78
C ILE A 390 15.92 9.18 17.54
N ARG A 391 16.20 10.16 18.38
CA ARG A 391 17.43 10.98 18.38
C ARG A 391 18.10 10.99 19.74
#